data_262fd96e06c2520e6b524ac30cedf8d3
#
_entry.id   262fd96e06c2520e6b524ac30cedf8d3
#
_cell.length_a   1.000
_cell.length_b   1.000
_cell.length_c   1.000
_cell.angle_alpha   90.00
_cell.angle_beta   90.00
_cell.angle_gamma   90.00
#
_symmetry.space_group_name_H-M   'P 1'
#
loop_
_entity.id
_entity.type
_entity.pdbx_description
1 polymer ?
#
loop_
_entity_poly.entity_id
_entity_poly.type
_entity_poly.pdbx_seq_one_letter_code
_entity_poly.pdbx_strand_id
1 'polypeptide(L)'
;MQLKINSVRNRMKDNNVDLIALGPGTHMKWLLGFNPSPDERPCMLLMGLENDAFLMPSVNAEDAMKRSDIKMFSWKDENGPDEALDEALSYTGSSNAKHIAIDEAMRSHFALILIEALP
;
A
#
# COMPACT_ATOMS: atom_id res chain seq x y z
N MET A 1 14.99 5.39 -4.17
CA MET A 1 13.56 5.18 -3.90
C MET A 1 12.66 6.06 -4.75
N GLN A 2 12.79 7.38 -4.68
CA GLN A 2 11.89 8.27 -5.41
C GLN A 2 11.91 8.11 -6.94
N LEU A 3 13.08 7.85 -7.52
CA LEU A 3 13.19 7.62 -8.97
C LEU A 3 12.42 6.36 -9.39
N LYS A 4 12.49 5.31 -8.59
CA LYS A 4 11.75 4.07 -8.86
C LYS A 4 10.25 4.29 -8.75
N ILE A 5 9.81 5.01 -7.73
CA ILE A 5 8.40 5.36 -7.53
C ILE A 5 7.89 6.16 -8.73
N ASN A 6 8.65 7.15 -9.19
CA ASN A 6 8.27 7.96 -10.35
C ASN A 6 8.15 7.10 -11.61
N SER A 7 9.08 6.17 -11.81
CA SER A 7 9.05 5.26 -12.96
C SER A 7 7.80 4.38 -12.95
N VAL A 8 7.47 3.82 -11.79
CA VAL A 8 6.27 2.99 -11.64
C VAL A 8 5.01 3.83 -11.90
N ARG A 9 4.96 5.03 -11.35
CA ARG A 9 3.82 5.93 -11.54
C ARG A 9 3.60 6.30 -13.00
N ASN A 10 4.67 6.52 -13.75
CA ASN A 10 4.55 6.78 -15.18
C ASN A 10 3.97 5.58 -15.93
N ARG A 11 4.37 4.37 -15.56
CA ARG A 11 3.81 3.15 -16.16
C ARG A 11 2.35 2.95 -15.78
N MET A 12 1.96 3.33 -14.57
CA MET A 12 0.55 3.31 -14.16
C MET A 12 -0.28 4.15 -15.12
N LYS A 13 0.17 5.38 -15.40
CA LYS A 13 -0.53 6.29 -16.30
C LYS A 13 -0.63 5.74 -17.70
N ASP A 14 0.46 5.17 -18.22
CA ASP A 14 0.51 4.60 -19.56
C ASP A 14 -0.41 3.38 -19.71
N ASN A 15 -0.68 2.67 -18.62
CA ASN A 15 -1.49 1.44 -18.64
C ASN A 15 -2.87 1.62 -18.02
N ASN A 16 -3.27 2.85 -17.73
CA ASN A 16 -4.56 3.17 -17.12
C ASN A 16 -4.80 2.46 -15.78
N VAL A 17 -3.75 2.33 -14.98
CA VAL A 17 -3.84 1.79 -13.63
C VAL A 17 -4.00 2.93 -12.65
N ASP A 18 -5.05 2.89 -11.83
CA ASP A 18 -5.38 3.94 -10.88
C ASP A 18 -4.73 3.74 -9.51
N LEU A 19 -4.43 2.51 -9.16
CA LEU A 19 -3.90 2.14 -7.86
C LEU A 19 -3.05 0.88 -7.98
N ILE A 20 -1.88 0.89 -7.33
CA ILE A 20 -1.08 -0.32 -7.15
C ILE A 20 -1.03 -0.65 -5.67
N ALA A 21 -1.24 -1.90 -5.31
CA ALA A 21 -1.10 -2.38 -3.94
C ALA A 21 0.01 -3.44 -3.89
N LEU A 22 1.03 -3.20 -3.07
CA LEU A 22 2.12 -4.14 -2.84
C LEU A 22 2.07 -4.63 -1.39
N GLY A 23 2.18 -5.95 -1.21
CA GLY A 23 2.37 -6.54 0.11
C GLY A 23 3.86 -6.69 0.44
N PRO A 24 4.20 -7.06 1.68
CA PRO A 24 5.58 -7.37 2.03
C PRO A 24 6.13 -8.47 1.13
N GLY A 25 7.26 -8.20 0.48
CA GLY A 25 7.85 -9.14 -0.44
C GLY A 25 8.89 -8.50 -1.35
N THR A 26 9.24 -9.21 -2.40
CA THR A 26 10.32 -8.85 -3.33
C THR A 26 10.07 -7.50 -4.01
N HIS A 27 8.86 -7.24 -4.45
CA HIS A 27 8.54 -6.00 -5.16
C HIS A 27 8.65 -4.79 -4.24
N MET A 28 8.14 -4.90 -3.03
CA MET A 28 8.26 -3.83 -2.04
C MET A 28 9.73 -3.55 -1.70
N LYS A 29 10.50 -4.61 -1.49
CA LYS A 29 11.93 -4.47 -1.20
C LYS A 29 12.69 -3.81 -2.35
N TRP A 30 12.38 -4.19 -3.59
CA TRP A 30 12.98 -3.56 -4.76
C TRP A 30 12.69 -2.06 -4.80
N LEU A 31 11.43 -1.71 -4.56
CA LEU A 31 10.97 -0.32 -4.68
C LEU A 31 11.51 0.56 -3.55
N LEU A 32 11.48 0.08 -2.32
CA LEU A 32 11.76 0.88 -1.13
C LEU A 32 13.13 0.64 -0.51
N GLY A 33 13.75 -0.49 -0.81
CA GLY A 33 15.02 -0.89 -0.19
C GLY A 33 14.85 -1.61 1.14
N PHE A 34 13.62 -1.76 1.63
CA PHE A 34 13.31 -2.50 2.83
C PHE A 34 11.96 -3.20 2.72
N ASN A 35 11.68 -4.09 3.66
CA ASN A 35 10.48 -4.91 3.61
C ASN A 35 10.09 -5.33 5.04
N PRO A 36 8.87 -5.00 5.52
CA PRO A 36 8.41 -5.47 6.81
C PRO A 36 8.30 -7.00 6.81
N SER A 37 8.43 -7.62 7.98
CA SER A 37 8.24 -9.05 8.11
C SER A 37 6.80 -9.42 7.76
N PRO A 38 6.58 -10.36 6.84
CA PRO A 38 5.22 -10.75 6.46
C PRO A 38 4.56 -11.59 7.56
N ASP A 39 3.31 -11.27 7.86
CA ASP A 39 2.45 -12.09 8.72
C ASP A 39 1.01 -11.97 8.23
N GLU A 40 0.04 -12.43 9.02
CA GLU A 40 -1.37 -12.41 8.63
C GLU A 40 -2.03 -11.04 8.77
N ARG A 41 -1.35 -10.07 9.38
CA ARG A 41 -1.90 -8.73 9.55
C ARG A 41 -1.79 -7.94 8.26
N PRO A 42 -2.88 -7.34 7.77
CA PRO A 42 -2.83 -6.53 6.56
C PRO A 42 -1.78 -5.43 6.61
N CYS A 43 -0.88 -5.48 5.63
CA CYS A 43 0.20 -4.53 5.45
C CYS A 43 0.36 -4.33 3.94
N MET A 44 0.20 -3.09 3.48
CA MET A 44 0.24 -2.78 2.05
C MET A 44 0.87 -1.42 1.81
N LEU A 45 1.67 -1.33 0.75
CA LEU A 45 2.01 -0.05 0.16
C LEU A 45 0.97 0.23 -0.91
N LEU A 46 0.31 1.36 -0.81
CA LEU A 46 -0.70 1.81 -1.77
C LEU A 46 -0.12 2.98 -2.57
N MET A 47 -0.02 2.81 -3.88
CA MET A 47 0.48 3.84 -4.78
C MET A 47 -0.66 4.34 -5.65
N GLY A 48 -1.10 5.58 -5.40
CA GLY A 48 -2.06 6.25 -6.26
C GLY A 48 -1.36 7.01 -7.38
N LEU A 49 -2.10 7.78 -8.16
CA LEU A 49 -1.54 8.55 -9.28
C LEU A 49 -0.73 9.76 -8.79
N GLU A 50 -0.95 10.23 -7.58
CA GLU A 50 -0.25 11.39 -7.04
C GLU A 50 0.49 11.12 -5.74
N ASN A 51 -0.11 10.37 -4.84
CA ASN A 51 0.40 10.13 -3.50
C ASN A 51 0.54 8.65 -3.18
N ASP A 52 1.41 8.34 -2.24
CA ASP A 52 1.65 6.99 -1.76
C ASP A 52 1.35 6.91 -0.27
N ALA A 53 0.87 5.77 0.19
CA ALA A 53 0.54 5.55 1.59
C ALA A 53 0.89 4.13 2.02
N PHE A 54 1.32 3.97 3.27
CA PHE A 54 1.45 2.65 3.88
C PHE A 54 0.24 2.39 4.77
N LEU A 55 -0.34 1.21 4.63
CA LEU A 55 -1.22 0.63 5.62
C LEU A 55 -0.41 -0.41 6.39
N MET A 56 -0.31 -0.28 7.70
CA MET A 56 0.60 -1.13 8.46
C MET A 56 0.14 -1.32 9.90
N PRO A 57 0.28 -2.55 10.45
CA PRO A 57 0.03 -2.75 11.88
C PRO A 57 0.94 -1.85 12.72
N SER A 58 0.43 -1.32 13.82
CA SER A 58 1.17 -0.41 14.69
C SER A 58 2.50 -0.97 15.17
N VAL A 59 2.57 -2.29 15.38
CA VAL A 59 3.80 -2.94 15.84
C VAL A 59 4.97 -2.80 14.85
N ASN A 60 4.66 -2.59 13.56
CA ASN A 60 5.68 -2.44 12.52
C ASN A 60 5.84 -0.99 12.05
N ALA A 61 4.88 -0.13 12.35
CA ALA A 61 4.83 1.22 11.79
C ALA A 61 6.02 2.09 12.20
N GLU A 62 6.42 2.02 13.46
CA GLU A 62 7.51 2.85 13.98
C GLU A 62 8.83 2.59 13.25
N ASP A 63 9.17 1.33 13.02
CA ASP A 63 10.39 0.98 12.29
C ASP A 63 10.33 1.45 10.85
N ALA A 64 9.18 1.26 10.19
CA ALA A 64 9.00 1.69 8.80
C ALA A 64 9.09 3.21 8.67
N MET A 65 8.58 3.96 9.63
CA MET A 65 8.63 5.43 9.62
C MET A 65 10.07 5.96 9.71
N LYS A 66 10.98 5.20 10.30
CA LYS A 66 12.40 5.56 10.35
C LYS A 66 13.10 5.35 9.02
N ARG A 67 12.53 4.53 8.14
CA ARG A 67 13.15 4.13 6.87
C ARG A 67 12.57 4.82 5.66
N SER A 68 11.43 5.49 5.80
CA SER A 68 10.72 6.07 4.66
C SER A 68 9.88 7.26 5.11
N ASP A 69 9.73 8.23 4.20
CA ASP A 69 8.87 9.40 4.40
C ASP A 69 7.45 9.17 3.87
N ILE A 70 7.14 7.96 3.41
CA ILE A 70 5.80 7.66 2.91
C ILE A 70 4.79 7.78 4.05
N LYS A 71 3.66 8.42 3.77
CA LYS A 71 2.61 8.64 4.75
C LYS A 71 2.13 7.33 5.34
N MET A 72 2.12 7.25 6.66
CA MET A 72 1.77 6.04 7.39
C MET A 72 0.34 6.10 7.93
N PHE A 73 -0.41 5.04 7.68
CA PHE A 73 -1.73 4.80 8.25
C PHE A 73 -1.66 3.49 9.04
N SER A 74 -1.46 3.62 10.34
CA SER A 74 -1.28 2.46 11.20
C SER A 74 -2.60 2.03 11.83
N TRP A 75 -2.70 0.75 12.19
CA TRP A 75 -3.87 0.21 12.83
C TRP A 75 -3.47 -0.76 13.95
N LYS A 76 -4.38 -0.94 14.91
CA LYS A 76 -4.18 -1.82 16.05
C LYS A 76 -5.11 -3.01 15.97
N ASP A 77 -4.67 -4.15 16.51
CA ASP A 77 -5.45 -5.41 16.47
C ASP A 77 -6.89 -5.23 16.98
N GLU A 78 -7.09 -4.46 18.03
CA GLU A 78 -8.42 -4.26 18.60
C GLU A 78 -9.37 -3.48 17.70
N ASN A 79 -8.85 -2.70 16.77
CA ASN A 79 -9.66 -1.87 15.88
C ASN A 79 -9.79 -2.43 14.45
N GLY A 80 -8.85 -3.28 14.04
CA GLY A 80 -8.77 -3.76 12.68
C GLY A 80 -8.28 -2.69 11.69
N PRO A 81 -8.06 -3.07 10.41
CA PRO A 81 -7.45 -2.19 9.41
C PRO A 81 -8.42 -1.31 8.62
N ASP A 82 -9.73 -1.52 8.74
CA ASP A 82 -10.71 -0.95 7.80
C ASP A 82 -10.70 0.58 7.76
N GLU A 83 -10.70 1.24 8.91
CA GLU A 83 -10.70 2.70 8.97
C GLU A 83 -9.39 3.27 8.42
N ALA A 84 -8.25 2.70 8.82
CA ALA A 84 -6.95 3.14 8.33
C ALA A 84 -6.83 2.94 6.82
N LEU A 85 -7.38 1.86 6.29
CA LEU A 85 -7.39 1.61 4.84
C LEU A 85 -8.22 2.67 4.11
N ASP A 86 -9.41 3.00 4.62
CA ASP A 86 -10.25 4.05 4.03
C ASP A 86 -9.51 5.39 4.00
N GLU A 87 -8.84 5.74 5.09
CA GLU A 87 -8.05 6.97 5.16
C GLU A 87 -6.88 6.95 4.17
N ALA A 88 -6.19 5.82 4.03
CA ALA A 88 -5.09 5.68 3.08
C ALA A 88 -5.57 5.81 1.64
N LEU A 89 -6.70 5.21 1.30
CA LEU A 89 -7.30 5.33 -0.04
C LEU A 89 -7.69 6.77 -0.34
N SER A 90 -8.26 7.46 0.63
CA SER A 90 -8.60 8.88 0.48
C SER A 90 -7.34 9.72 0.27
N TYR A 91 -6.31 9.50 1.06
CA TYR A 91 -5.05 10.24 0.95
C TYR A 91 -4.39 10.07 -0.41
N THR A 92 -4.41 8.85 -0.96
CA THR A 92 -3.80 8.57 -2.26
C THR A 92 -4.68 9.00 -3.44
N GLY A 93 -5.90 9.46 -3.17
CA GLY A 93 -6.84 9.82 -4.20
C GLY A 93 -7.46 8.62 -4.90
N SER A 94 -7.48 7.47 -4.23
CA SER A 94 -7.83 6.19 -4.83
C SER A 94 -9.21 5.65 -4.42
N SER A 95 -10.00 6.43 -3.68
CA SER A 95 -11.30 5.96 -3.16
C SER A 95 -12.26 5.48 -4.26
N ASN A 96 -12.09 5.96 -5.48
CA ASN A 96 -12.91 5.58 -6.63
C ASN A 96 -12.10 4.84 -7.70
N ALA A 97 -10.98 4.23 -7.33
CA ALA A 97 -10.13 3.49 -8.26
C ALA A 97 -10.91 2.37 -8.94
N LYS A 98 -10.74 2.25 -10.25
CA LYS A 98 -11.43 1.24 -11.06
C LYS A 98 -10.48 0.18 -11.62
N HIS A 99 -9.23 0.57 -11.87
CA HIS A 99 -8.21 -0.34 -12.42
C HIS A 99 -7.07 -0.44 -11.42
N ILE A 100 -6.99 -1.60 -10.80
CA ILE A 100 -6.07 -1.84 -9.69
C ILE A 100 -5.10 -2.95 -10.06
N ALA A 101 -3.81 -2.71 -9.85
CA ALA A 101 -2.80 -3.74 -9.97
C ALA A 101 -2.41 -4.21 -8.58
N ILE A 102 -2.40 -5.51 -8.39
CA ILE A 102 -2.09 -6.14 -7.10
C ILE A 102 -0.84 -6.99 -7.24
N ASP A 103 0.05 -6.89 -6.26
CA ASP A 103 1.25 -7.69 -6.16
C ASP A 103 0.89 -9.18 -6.19
N GLU A 104 1.47 -9.93 -7.12
CA GLU A 104 1.23 -11.37 -7.24
C GLU A 104 1.59 -12.15 -5.98
N ALA A 105 2.54 -11.64 -5.19
CA ALA A 105 2.99 -12.27 -3.95
C ALA A 105 2.20 -11.84 -2.71
N MET A 106 1.27 -10.88 -2.88
CA MET A 106 0.47 -10.41 -1.76
C MET A 106 -0.55 -11.46 -1.34
N ARG A 107 -0.77 -11.60 -0.03
CA ARG A 107 -1.78 -12.52 0.49
C ARG A 107 -3.15 -12.19 -0.09
N SER A 108 -3.89 -13.21 -0.52
CA SER A 108 -5.25 -13.03 -1.06
C SER A 108 -6.17 -12.32 -0.09
N HIS A 109 -6.00 -12.59 1.20
CA HIS A 109 -6.75 -11.93 2.27
C HIS A 109 -6.60 -10.39 2.21
N PHE A 110 -5.39 -9.90 1.97
CA PHE A 110 -5.15 -8.46 1.85
C PHE A 110 -5.82 -7.88 0.60
N ALA A 111 -5.78 -8.61 -0.50
CA ALA A 111 -6.43 -8.20 -1.73
C ALA A 111 -7.96 -8.11 -1.55
N LEU A 112 -8.55 -9.06 -0.84
CA LEU A 112 -9.98 -9.06 -0.57
C LEU A 112 -10.42 -7.87 0.28
N ILE A 113 -9.64 -7.53 1.31
CA ILE A 113 -9.91 -6.35 2.15
C ILE A 113 -9.89 -5.08 1.30
N LEU A 114 -8.91 -4.96 0.41
CA LEU A 114 -8.79 -3.81 -0.48
C LEU A 114 -10.00 -3.71 -1.42
N ILE A 115 -10.38 -4.82 -2.03
CA ILE A 115 -11.52 -4.87 -2.96
C ILE A 115 -12.82 -4.49 -2.26
N GLU A 116 -13.02 -4.96 -1.03
CA GLU A 116 -14.21 -4.63 -0.25
C GLU A 116 -14.27 -3.15 0.11
N ALA A 117 -13.15 -2.47 0.26
CA ALA A 117 -13.09 -1.06 0.58
C ALA A 117 -13.36 -0.15 -0.63
N LEU A 118 -13.34 -0.70 -1.84
CA LEU A 118 -13.55 0.05 -3.09
C LEU A 118 -14.96 -0.15 -3.62
N PRO A 119 -15.51 0.85 -4.35
CA PRO A 119 -16.85 0.74 -4.93
C PRO A 119 -16.94 -0.31 -6.03
#